data_3aa980054df68b3c3080f3fa277eb565
#
_entry.id   3aa980054df68b3c3080f3fa277eb565
#
_cell.length_a   1.000
_cell.length_b   1.000
_cell.length_c   1.000
_cell.angle_alpha   90.00
_cell.angle_beta   90.00
_cell.angle_gamma   90.00
#
_symmetry.space_group_name_H-M   'P 1'
#
loop_
_entity.id
_entity.type
_entity.pdbx_description
1 polymer ?
#
loop_
_entity_poly.entity_id
_entity_poly.type
_entity_poly.pdbx_seq_one_letter_code
_entity_poly.pdbx_strand_id
1 'polypeptide(L)'
;MKKNNTKRKGFVFKTFEAENQSPFDKLFEIFKELITHTSGDFDEAIDWLRSLDTEYKLTDENYTIDDFVEDLKKKGYIKEEIKADGTGSTKITPKTERAIRQQALNHIFGKIKRSGSGSHKSKSPGLGDEHTGDFRNYQFGDALDKVSMTESLKNAQINNGIDDFRLTEDDLVVEETMHKSQMSTVLMIDISHSMILYGEDRITPAKKVAMALAELITTRYPKDTLDIIVFGNDSWVIKIKDLPYLQVGPYHTNTVAGLQLAM
;
A
#
# COMPACT_ATOMS: atom_id res chain seq x y z
N MET A 1 4.68 27.61 44.21
CA MET A 1 5.39 27.87 42.96
C MET A 1 5.40 26.61 42.12
N LYS A 2 4.53 26.51 41.11
CA LYS A 2 4.51 25.37 40.15
C LYS A 2 5.49 25.71 39.01
N LYS A 3 6.53 24.93 38.86
CA LYS A 3 7.46 25.03 37.72
C LYS A 3 6.77 24.47 36.47
N ASN A 4 6.42 25.32 35.54
CA ASN A 4 6.01 24.95 34.18
C ASN A 4 7.22 24.37 33.45
N ASN A 5 7.18 23.06 33.25
CA ASN A 5 8.20 22.34 32.49
C ASN A 5 7.80 22.36 30.99
N THR A 6 8.14 23.43 30.31
CA THR A 6 8.04 23.55 28.85
C THR A 6 9.09 22.62 28.23
N LYS A 7 8.65 21.42 27.78
CA LYS A 7 9.48 20.54 26.98
C LYS A 7 9.83 21.25 25.66
N ARG A 8 11.03 21.79 25.57
CA ARG A 8 11.60 22.26 24.29
C ARG A 8 11.80 21.03 23.43
N LYS A 9 11.14 20.98 22.25
CA LYS A 9 11.43 20.02 21.19
C LYS A 9 12.84 20.33 20.66
N GLY A 10 13.85 19.70 21.20
CA GLY A 10 15.21 19.73 20.67
C GLY A 10 15.42 18.60 19.68
N PHE A 11 16.37 18.77 18.76
CA PHE A 11 16.86 17.70 17.90
C PHE A 11 17.55 16.65 18.77
N VAL A 12 17.10 15.39 18.67
CA VAL A 12 17.77 14.26 19.30
C VAL A 12 18.69 13.64 18.27
N PHE A 13 19.98 13.84 18.42
CA PHE A 13 20.97 13.09 17.64
C PHE A 13 21.02 11.68 18.19
N LYS A 14 20.53 10.72 17.42
CA LYS A 14 20.80 9.30 17.66
C LYS A 14 22.04 8.92 16.85
N THR A 15 22.96 8.23 17.46
CA THR A 15 24.04 7.55 16.76
C THR A 15 23.38 6.61 15.76
N PHE A 16 23.78 6.67 14.49
CA PHE A 16 23.35 5.72 13.48
C PHE A 16 23.97 4.37 13.85
N GLU A 17 23.23 3.52 14.53
CA GLU A 17 23.55 2.12 14.63
C GLU A 17 23.14 1.52 13.28
N ALA A 18 24.12 1.15 12.47
CA ALA A 18 23.87 0.31 11.31
C ALA A 18 23.15 -0.94 11.83
N GLU A 19 21.86 -1.10 11.50
CA GLU A 19 21.15 -2.35 11.77
C GLU A 19 22.06 -3.46 11.25
N ASN A 20 22.39 -4.44 12.10
CA ASN A 20 23.14 -5.63 11.74
C ASN A 20 22.26 -6.45 10.77
N GLN A 21 22.17 -5.97 9.53
CA GLN A 21 21.50 -6.70 8.48
C GLN A 21 22.34 -7.92 8.14
N SER A 22 21.70 -9.08 8.03
CA SER A 22 22.40 -10.27 7.56
C SER A 22 22.92 -10.05 6.14
N PRO A 23 24.00 -10.73 5.74
CA PRO A 23 24.50 -10.65 4.35
C PRO A 23 23.37 -10.94 3.32
N PHE A 24 22.49 -11.90 3.63
CA PHE A 24 21.30 -12.19 2.83
C PHE A 24 20.38 -10.97 2.69
N ASP A 25 20.06 -10.27 3.78
CA ASP A 25 19.10 -9.16 3.75
C ASP A 25 19.64 -7.99 2.90
N LYS A 26 20.94 -7.72 2.99
CA LYS A 26 21.60 -6.69 2.15
C LYS A 26 21.50 -7.01 0.67
N LEU A 27 21.88 -8.23 0.29
CA LEU A 27 21.80 -8.66 -1.11
C LEU A 27 20.35 -8.74 -1.58
N PHE A 28 19.43 -9.12 -0.73
CA PHE A 28 18.02 -9.21 -1.07
C PHE A 28 17.38 -7.84 -1.33
N GLU A 29 17.79 -6.79 -0.59
CA GLU A 29 17.33 -5.42 -0.90
C GLU A 29 17.79 -4.97 -2.29
N ILE A 30 19.05 -5.23 -2.65
CA ILE A 30 19.61 -4.91 -3.99
C ILE A 30 18.92 -5.76 -5.06
N PHE A 31 18.78 -7.06 -4.83
CA PHE A 31 18.13 -7.98 -5.75
C PHE A 31 16.69 -7.56 -6.11
N LYS A 32 15.89 -7.12 -5.15
CA LYS A 32 14.53 -6.63 -5.41
C LYS A 32 14.52 -5.39 -6.33
N GLU A 33 15.48 -4.50 -6.16
CA GLU A 33 15.65 -3.36 -7.06
C GLU A 33 16.01 -3.81 -8.48
N LEU A 34 16.99 -4.72 -8.61
CA LEU A 34 17.42 -5.26 -9.89
C LEU A 34 16.28 -5.97 -10.63
N ILE A 35 15.52 -6.82 -9.94
CA ILE A 35 14.34 -7.50 -10.52
C ILE A 35 13.30 -6.49 -11.04
N THR A 36 13.14 -5.36 -10.38
CA THR A 36 12.24 -4.32 -10.86
C THR A 36 12.75 -3.66 -12.15
N HIS A 37 14.06 -3.45 -12.26
CA HIS A 37 14.70 -2.91 -13.45
C HIS A 37 14.69 -3.88 -14.63
N THR A 38 15.00 -5.16 -14.38
CA THR A 38 15.01 -6.23 -15.41
C THR A 38 13.62 -6.75 -15.76
N SER A 39 12.55 -6.09 -15.23
CA SER A 39 11.16 -6.48 -15.48
C SER A 39 10.85 -7.95 -15.13
N GLY A 40 11.45 -8.42 -14.03
CA GLY A 40 11.22 -9.76 -13.52
C GLY A 40 12.13 -10.85 -14.09
N ASP A 41 13.09 -10.49 -14.95
CA ASP A 41 14.11 -11.43 -15.45
C ASP A 41 15.10 -11.74 -14.34
N PHE A 42 15.07 -12.99 -13.88
CA PHE A 42 15.93 -13.44 -12.79
C PHE A 42 17.39 -13.55 -13.22
N ASP A 43 17.64 -14.10 -14.40
CA ASP A 43 19.00 -14.39 -14.87
C ASP A 43 19.74 -13.08 -15.12
N GLU A 44 19.09 -12.13 -15.79
CA GLU A 44 19.62 -10.78 -15.99
C GLU A 44 19.87 -10.05 -14.65
N ALA A 45 18.96 -10.16 -13.69
CA ALA A 45 19.12 -9.54 -12.38
C ALA A 45 20.32 -10.11 -11.60
N ILE A 46 20.59 -11.42 -11.70
CA ILE A 46 21.74 -12.06 -11.06
C ILE A 46 23.04 -11.65 -11.77
N ASP A 47 23.04 -11.55 -13.08
CA ASP A 47 24.23 -11.09 -13.82
C ASP A 47 24.59 -9.63 -13.46
N TRP A 48 23.60 -8.78 -13.31
CA TRP A 48 23.83 -7.42 -12.80
C TRP A 48 24.32 -7.43 -11.35
N LEU A 49 23.78 -8.30 -10.51
CA LEU A 49 24.23 -8.43 -9.12
C LEU A 49 25.69 -8.88 -9.03
N ARG A 50 26.12 -9.82 -9.88
CA ARG A 50 27.53 -10.26 -9.99
C ARG A 50 28.44 -9.13 -10.47
N SER A 51 27.98 -8.33 -11.41
CA SER A 51 28.73 -7.16 -11.90
C SER A 51 28.92 -6.14 -10.79
N LEU A 52 27.86 -5.85 -10.02
CA LEU A 52 27.92 -4.96 -8.86
C LEU A 52 28.83 -5.52 -7.76
N ASP A 53 28.80 -6.82 -7.51
CA ASP A 53 29.67 -7.46 -6.53
C ASP A 53 31.15 -7.32 -6.90
N THR A 54 31.48 -7.47 -8.19
CA THR A 54 32.84 -7.28 -8.69
C THR A 54 33.34 -5.84 -8.43
N GLU A 55 32.48 -4.84 -8.58
CA GLU A 55 32.83 -3.42 -8.43
C GLU A 55 32.81 -2.97 -6.95
N TYR A 56 31.79 -3.35 -6.22
CA TYR A 56 31.52 -2.82 -4.86
C TYR A 56 31.84 -3.80 -3.72
N LYS A 57 32.24 -5.04 -4.03
CA LYS A 57 32.56 -6.11 -3.04
C LYS A 57 31.41 -6.29 -2.04
N LEU A 58 30.23 -6.59 -2.55
CA LEU A 58 29.01 -6.75 -1.75
C LEU A 58 29.02 -8.06 -0.94
N THR A 59 29.79 -9.05 -1.44
CA THR A 59 29.97 -10.38 -0.81
C THR A 59 31.36 -10.53 -0.21
N ASP A 60 31.53 -11.56 0.60
CA ASP A 60 32.81 -11.95 1.21
C ASP A 60 33.08 -13.46 0.99
N GLU A 61 34.23 -13.95 1.49
CA GLU A 61 34.61 -15.36 1.36
C GLU A 61 33.65 -16.33 2.08
N ASN A 62 32.85 -15.83 3.04
CA ASN A 62 31.93 -16.64 3.82
C ASN A 62 30.51 -16.69 3.23
N TYR A 63 30.16 -15.72 2.36
CA TYR A 63 28.83 -15.63 1.78
C TYR A 63 28.91 -15.06 0.37
N THR A 64 28.73 -15.93 -0.60
CA THR A 64 28.85 -15.63 -2.04
C THR A 64 27.50 -15.37 -2.68
N ILE A 65 27.48 -14.90 -3.94
CA ILE A 65 26.25 -14.77 -4.75
C ILE A 65 25.57 -16.14 -4.94
N ASP A 66 26.35 -17.20 -5.07
CA ASP A 66 25.78 -18.55 -5.25
C ASP A 66 25.10 -19.04 -3.97
N ASP A 67 25.68 -18.77 -2.79
CA ASP A 67 25.03 -19.00 -1.49
C ASP A 67 23.73 -18.20 -1.36
N PHE A 68 23.73 -16.95 -1.84
CA PHE A 68 22.54 -16.12 -1.87
C PHE A 68 21.43 -16.73 -2.74
N VAL A 69 21.77 -17.23 -3.94
CA VAL A 69 20.81 -17.89 -4.84
C VAL A 69 20.25 -19.17 -4.20
N GLU A 70 21.09 -19.96 -3.53
CA GLU A 70 20.62 -21.13 -2.78
C GLU A 70 19.67 -20.73 -1.65
N ASP A 71 19.98 -19.68 -0.92
CA ASP A 71 19.12 -19.18 0.15
C ASP A 71 17.80 -18.63 -0.39
N LEU A 72 17.78 -17.99 -1.56
CA LEU A 72 16.55 -17.59 -2.22
C LEU A 72 15.66 -18.81 -2.54
N LYS A 73 16.25 -19.93 -3.00
CA LYS A 73 15.53 -21.18 -3.22
C LYS A 73 15.01 -21.77 -1.91
N LYS A 74 15.88 -21.94 -0.91
CA LYS A 74 15.54 -22.50 0.41
C LYS A 74 14.43 -21.71 1.10
N LYS A 75 14.47 -20.38 1.00
CA LYS A 75 13.46 -19.49 1.59
C LYS A 75 12.20 -19.35 0.74
N GLY A 76 12.16 -19.95 -0.46
CA GLY A 76 11.01 -19.96 -1.36
C GLY A 76 10.73 -18.60 -2.04
N TYR A 77 11.75 -17.82 -2.29
CA TYR A 77 11.65 -16.58 -3.06
C TYR A 77 11.72 -16.81 -4.56
N ILE A 78 12.36 -17.87 -4.99
CA ILE A 78 12.48 -18.29 -6.39
C ILE A 78 12.10 -19.75 -6.53
N LYS A 79 11.69 -20.14 -7.73
CA LYS A 79 11.39 -21.51 -8.13
C LYS A 79 11.97 -21.80 -9.51
N GLU A 80 12.42 -23.01 -9.71
CA GLU A 80 12.82 -23.50 -11.01
C GLU A 80 11.60 -24.08 -11.73
N GLU A 81 11.41 -23.70 -12.96
CA GLU A 81 10.41 -24.29 -13.86
C GLU A 81 11.15 -24.89 -15.05
N ILE A 82 10.84 -26.14 -15.34
CA ILE A 82 11.34 -26.78 -16.56
C ILE A 82 10.36 -26.47 -17.67
N LYS A 83 10.81 -25.75 -18.69
CA LYS A 83 10.01 -25.47 -19.88
C LYS A 83 9.78 -26.77 -20.67
N ALA A 84 8.76 -26.76 -21.52
CA ALA A 84 8.44 -27.91 -22.37
C ALA A 84 9.57 -28.35 -23.33
N ASP A 85 10.52 -27.46 -23.57
CA ASP A 85 11.75 -27.71 -24.37
C ASP A 85 12.89 -28.33 -23.55
N GLY A 86 12.69 -28.62 -22.26
CA GLY A 86 13.70 -29.17 -21.36
C GLY A 86 14.66 -28.13 -20.77
N THR A 87 14.55 -26.86 -21.13
CA THR A 87 15.34 -25.80 -20.52
C THR A 87 14.81 -25.38 -19.17
N GLY A 88 15.66 -25.33 -18.14
CA GLY A 88 15.34 -24.78 -16.84
C GLY A 88 15.21 -23.26 -16.92
N SER A 89 14.20 -22.69 -16.31
CA SER A 89 14.09 -21.24 -16.13
C SER A 89 13.75 -20.94 -14.69
N THR A 90 14.44 -20.00 -14.10
CA THR A 90 14.16 -19.57 -12.74
C THR A 90 13.16 -18.41 -12.74
N LYS A 91 12.11 -18.52 -11.92
CA LYS A 91 11.11 -17.48 -11.79
C LYS A 91 11.00 -17.03 -10.35
N ILE A 92 10.67 -15.77 -10.15
CA ILE A 92 10.32 -15.24 -8.84
C ILE A 92 8.95 -15.78 -8.40
N THR A 93 8.77 -15.92 -7.10
CA THR A 93 7.51 -16.41 -6.50
C THR A 93 6.61 -15.25 -6.09
N PRO A 94 5.31 -15.49 -5.83
CA PRO A 94 4.42 -14.48 -5.27
C PRO A 94 4.92 -13.88 -3.93
N LYS A 95 5.76 -14.61 -3.20
CA LYS A 95 6.44 -14.11 -1.99
C LYS A 95 7.43 -13.00 -2.33
N THR A 96 8.20 -13.16 -3.40
CA THR A 96 9.14 -12.13 -3.89
C THR A 96 8.38 -10.93 -4.46
N GLU A 97 7.35 -11.16 -5.26
CA GLU A 97 6.50 -10.08 -5.78
C GLU A 97 5.93 -9.22 -4.66
N ARG A 98 5.44 -9.85 -3.57
CA ARG A 98 4.97 -9.13 -2.39
C ARG A 98 6.09 -8.38 -1.68
N ALA A 99 7.28 -8.96 -1.56
CA ALA A 99 8.44 -8.30 -0.94
C ALA A 99 8.87 -7.06 -1.73
N ILE A 100 8.84 -7.13 -3.07
CA ILE A 100 9.12 -5.98 -3.96
C ILE A 100 8.09 -4.86 -3.75
N ARG A 101 6.79 -5.18 -3.74
CA ARG A 101 5.74 -4.18 -3.49
C ARG A 101 5.86 -3.55 -2.12
N GLN A 102 6.17 -4.33 -1.09
CA GLN A 102 6.39 -3.83 0.27
C GLN A 102 7.61 -2.91 0.36
N GLN A 103 8.70 -3.24 -0.36
CA GLN A 103 9.86 -2.36 -0.45
C GLN A 103 9.50 -1.04 -1.14
N ALA A 104 8.79 -1.09 -2.28
CA ALA A 104 8.31 0.09 -2.98
C ALA A 104 7.42 0.97 -2.09
N LEU A 105 6.50 0.35 -1.32
CA LEU A 105 5.67 1.05 -0.34
C LEU A 105 6.52 1.78 0.71
N ASN A 106 7.49 1.09 1.30
CA ASN A 106 8.37 1.66 2.33
C ASN A 106 9.25 2.79 1.77
N HIS A 107 9.72 2.65 0.54
CA HIS A 107 10.57 3.63 -0.13
C HIS A 107 9.80 4.93 -0.41
N ILE A 108 8.59 4.82 -0.96
CA ILE A 108 7.81 5.98 -1.43
C ILE A 108 7.03 6.63 -0.29
N PHE A 109 6.38 5.86 0.55
CA PHE A 109 5.49 6.36 1.60
C PHE A 109 6.08 6.26 3.02
N GLY A 110 7.28 5.66 3.18
CA GLY A 110 7.89 5.40 4.47
C GLY A 110 7.16 4.31 5.26
N LYS A 111 7.50 4.16 6.54
CA LYS A 111 6.87 3.17 7.43
C LYS A 111 5.45 3.61 7.79
N ILE A 112 4.48 3.24 6.99
CA ILE A 112 3.08 3.53 7.24
C ILE A 112 2.56 2.59 8.33
N LYS A 113 2.10 3.16 9.45
CA LYS A 113 1.39 2.39 10.48
C LYS A 113 0.02 1.98 9.95
N ARG A 114 -0.38 0.73 10.19
CA ARG A 114 -1.73 0.25 9.87
C ARG A 114 -2.77 1.15 10.56
N SER A 115 -3.69 1.68 9.79
CA SER A 115 -4.88 2.37 10.31
C SER A 115 -5.87 1.29 10.78
N GLY A 116 -6.43 1.47 11.98
CA GLY A 116 -7.24 0.43 12.63
C GLY A 116 -8.52 0.03 11.90
N SER A 117 -9.17 0.91 11.13
CA SER A 117 -10.46 0.63 10.51
C SER A 117 -10.43 0.39 8.99
N GLY A 118 -9.35 0.78 8.30
CA GLY A 118 -9.21 0.57 6.85
C GLY A 118 -10.30 1.18 5.98
N SER A 119 -11.01 2.20 6.49
CA SER A 119 -12.08 2.89 5.80
C SER A 119 -11.80 4.39 5.72
N HIS A 120 -12.31 5.03 4.67
CA HIS A 120 -12.27 6.48 4.55
C HIS A 120 -13.32 7.09 5.45
N LYS A 121 -12.91 8.03 6.33
CA LYS A 121 -13.86 8.80 7.13
C LYS A 121 -14.51 9.86 6.24
N SER A 122 -15.83 9.78 6.07
CA SER A 122 -16.57 10.88 5.48
C SER A 122 -16.62 12.05 6.47
N LYS A 123 -16.46 13.29 5.96
CA LYS A 123 -16.61 14.49 6.79
C LYS A 123 -18.07 14.84 7.10
N SER A 124 -19.01 14.22 6.40
CA SER A 124 -20.42 14.45 6.58
C SER A 124 -21.02 13.32 7.42
N PRO A 125 -21.71 13.61 8.53
CA PRO A 125 -22.53 12.63 9.23
C PRO A 125 -23.60 12.11 8.27
N GLY A 126 -23.83 10.81 8.27
CA GLY A 126 -24.75 10.18 7.35
C GLY A 126 -25.44 8.96 7.97
N LEU A 127 -26.43 8.42 7.25
CA LEU A 127 -27.19 7.22 7.62
C LEU A 127 -26.37 5.92 7.45
N GLY A 128 -25.12 5.89 7.93
CA GLY A 128 -24.25 4.71 7.86
C GLY A 128 -24.50 3.72 8.99
N ASP A 129 -23.97 2.50 8.87
CA ASP A 129 -24.15 1.41 9.84
C ASP A 129 -23.05 1.37 10.93
N GLU A 130 -22.07 2.27 10.91
CA GLU A 130 -20.99 2.27 11.89
C GLU A 130 -21.18 3.36 12.93
N HIS A 131 -21.35 2.92 14.17
CA HIS A 131 -21.45 3.79 15.33
C HIS A 131 -20.10 4.47 15.61
N THR A 132 -20.12 5.80 15.71
CA THR A 132 -18.90 6.57 16.03
C THR A 132 -18.67 6.67 17.53
N GLY A 133 -19.70 6.39 18.32
CA GLY A 133 -19.71 6.65 19.75
C GLY A 133 -19.93 8.13 20.09
N ASP A 134 -20.13 8.98 19.09
CA ASP A 134 -20.51 10.36 19.27
C ASP A 134 -22.04 10.48 19.29
N PHE A 135 -22.57 11.40 20.09
CA PHE A 135 -24.00 11.61 20.28
C PHE A 135 -24.36 13.06 19.94
N ARG A 136 -25.54 13.24 19.34
CA ARG A 136 -26.12 14.56 19.11
C ARG A 136 -27.60 14.58 19.54
N ASN A 137 -28.14 15.76 19.78
CA ASN A 137 -29.56 15.89 20.05
C ASN A 137 -30.41 15.44 18.86
N TYR A 138 -31.53 14.82 19.15
CA TYR A 138 -32.52 14.40 18.17
C TYR A 138 -33.02 15.61 17.37
N GLN A 139 -33.22 15.40 16.07
CA GLN A 139 -33.84 16.34 15.16
C GLN A 139 -35.01 15.67 14.45
N PHE A 140 -36.08 16.43 14.22
CA PHE A 140 -37.22 15.91 13.47
C PHE A 140 -36.81 15.31 12.11
N GLY A 141 -37.15 14.04 11.91
CA GLY A 141 -36.74 13.27 10.74
C GLY A 141 -35.64 12.24 11.00
N ASP A 142 -35.05 12.24 12.19
CA ASP A 142 -34.12 11.19 12.56
C ASP A 142 -34.85 9.84 12.77
N ALA A 143 -34.17 8.76 12.38
CA ALA A 143 -34.71 7.42 12.55
C ALA A 143 -34.71 7.01 14.03
N LEU A 144 -35.85 6.55 14.52
CA LEU A 144 -36.05 6.21 15.94
C LEU A 144 -35.20 5.04 16.42
N ASP A 145 -34.80 4.17 15.54
CA ASP A 145 -33.87 3.04 15.79
C ASP A 145 -32.44 3.48 16.17
N LYS A 146 -32.09 4.73 15.83
CA LYS A 146 -30.80 5.34 16.17
C LYS A 146 -30.82 6.14 17.47
N VAL A 147 -31.97 6.25 18.12
CA VAL A 147 -32.08 6.93 19.42
C VAL A 147 -31.42 6.09 20.50
N SER A 148 -30.41 6.66 21.16
CA SER A 148 -29.79 6.04 22.33
C SER A 148 -30.66 6.24 23.54
N MET A 149 -31.47 5.25 23.87
CA MET A 149 -32.36 5.32 25.06
C MET A 149 -31.58 5.51 26.36
N THR A 150 -30.37 4.95 26.45
CA THR A 150 -29.53 5.08 27.66
C THR A 150 -29.10 6.52 27.90
N GLU A 151 -28.58 7.19 26.88
CA GLU A 151 -28.18 8.60 27.01
C GLU A 151 -29.37 9.54 27.10
N SER A 152 -30.49 9.25 26.40
CA SER A 152 -31.72 10.01 26.47
C SER A 152 -32.34 9.95 27.88
N LEU A 153 -32.40 8.78 28.49
CA LEU A 153 -32.91 8.64 29.88
C LEU A 153 -32.00 9.35 30.89
N LYS A 154 -30.70 9.31 30.68
CA LYS A 154 -29.75 10.05 31.52
C LYS A 154 -29.95 11.54 31.40
N ASN A 155 -30.17 12.08 30.20
CA ASN A 155 -30.50 13.50 30.01
C ASN A 155 -31.83 13.88 30.71
N ALA A 156 -32.88 13.07 30.55
CA ALA A 156 -34.15 13.27 31.20
C ALA A 156 -34.03 13.31 32.74
N GLN A 157 -33.18 12.43 33.32
CA GLN A 157 -32.90 12.45 34.76
C GLN A 157 -32.11 13.69 35.20
N ILE A 158 -31.18 14.15 34.39
CA ILE A 158 -30.41 15.37 34.67
C ILE A 158 -31.33 16.61 34.62
N ASN A 159 -32.20 16.68 33.62
CA ASN A 159 -33.05 17.85 33.37
C ASN A 159 -34.25 17.92 34.32
N ASN A 160 -34.89 16.78 34.64
CA ASN A 160 -36.17 16.76 35.38
C ASN A 160 -36.03 16.13 36.78
N GLY A 161 -34.88 15.57 37.15
CA GLY A 161 -34.70 14.88 38.42
C GLY A 161 -35.23 13.45 38.40
N ILE A 162 -35.04 12.76 39.54
CA ILE A 162 -35.44 11.35 39.70
C ILE A 162 -36.92 11.24 40.13
N ASP A 163 -37.38 12.21 40.92
CA ASP A 163 -38.72 12.19 41.55
C ASP A 163 -39.84 12.62 40.58
N ASP A 164 -39.55 13.46 39.57
CA ASP A 164 -40.50 13.91 38.54
C ASP A 164 -40.00 13.55 37.15
N PHE A 165 -39.70 12.28 36.94
CA PHE A 165 -39.16 11.80 35.72
C PHE A 165 -40.10 12.02 34.52
N ARG A 166 -39.64 12.79 33.52
CA ARG A 166 -40.31 13.00 32.24
C ARG A 166 -39.27 12.89 31.14
N LEU A 167 -39.62 12.20 30.05
CA LEU A 167 -38.82 12.17 28.85
C LEU A 167 -39.45 13.13 27.83
N THR A 168 -38.69 14.13 27.42
CA THR A 168 -39.11 15.13 26.43
C THR A 168 -38.27 14.94 25.13
N GLU A 169 -38.71 15.59 24.05
CA GLU A 169 -37.98 15.53 22.77
C GLU A 169 -36.58 16.10 22.91
N ASP A 170 -36.40 17.13 23.76
CA ASP A 170 -35.10 17.76 24.01
C ASP A 170 -34.10 16.83 24.73
N ASP A 171 -34.59 15.79 25.40
CA ASP A 171 -33.75 14.80 26.08
C ASP A 171 -33.28 13.69 25.15
N LEU A 172 -33.92 13.57 23.97
CA LEU A 172 -33.59 12.52 23.02
C LEU A 172 -32.22 12.75 22.37
N VAL A 173 -31.43 11.70 22.38
CA VAL A 173 -30.07 11.70 21.82
C VAL A 173 -29.94 10.60 20.78
N VAL A 174 -29.41 10.97 19.62
CA VAL A 174 -29.18 10.07 18.51
C VAL A 174 -27.69 9.78 18.43
N GLU A 175 -27.35 8.52 18.25
CA GLU A 175 -25.99 8.12 18.00
C GLU A 175 -25.59 8.48 16.56
N GLU A 176 -24.49 9.22 16.41
CA GLU A 176 -23.98 9.56 15.09
C GLU A 176 -23.36 8.33 14.42
N THR A 177 -23.78 8.11 13.20
CA THR A 177 -23.23 7.04 12.35
C THR A 177 -22.49 7.65 11.18
N MET A 178 -21.36 7.07 10.81
CA MET A 178 -20.61 7.49 9.65
C MET A 178 -20.79 6.53 8.49
N HIS A 179 -20.91 7.08 7.29
CA HIS A 179 -20.77 6.28 6.08
C HIS A 179 -19.29 5.91 5.90
N LYS A 180 -19.01 4.62 5.89
CA LYS A 180 -17.76 4.11 5.34
C LYS A 180 -17.86 4.19 3.83
N SER A 181 -17.22 5.18 3.23
CA SER A 181 -17.10 5.22 1.79
C SER A 181 -16.06 4.21 1.32
N GLN A 182 -16.43 3.37 0.38
CA GLN A 182 -15.52 2.57 -0.44
C GLN A 182 -15.08 3.43 -1.62
N MET A 183 -13.81 3.35 -1.97
CA MET A 183 -13.26 4.06 -3.12
C MET A 183 -12.89 3.06 -4.20
N SER A 184 -13.27 3.35 -5.43
CA SER A 184 -12.76 2.66 -6.62
C SER A 184 -11.66 3.51 -7.24
N THR A 185 -10.47 2.94 -7.37
CA THR A 185 -9.31 3.61 -7.94
C THR A 185 -8.94 2.93 -9.25
N VAL A 186 -8.80 3.70 -10.31
CA VAL A 186 -8.24 3.23 -11.58
C VAL A 186 -6.86 3.84 -11.75
N LEU A 187 -5.85 2.99 -11.84
CA LEU A 187 -4.47 3.39 -12.10
C LEU A 187 -4.12 3.15 -13.56
N MET A 188 -3.80 4.21 -14.27
CA MET A 188 -3.41 4.14 -15.68
C MET A 188 -1.90 4.29 -15.82
N ILE A 189 -1.24 3.37 -16.53
CA ILE A 189 0.21 3.36 -16.73
C ILE A 189 0.49 3.41 -18.24
N ASP A 190 1.23 4.43 -18.66
CA ASP A 190 1.77 4.53 -20.01
C ASP A 190 2.92 3.53 -20.20
N ILE A 191 2.83 2.69 -21.21
CA ILE A 191 3.88 1.74 -21.63
C ILE A 191 4.38 2.03 -23.04
N SER A 192 4.11 3.22 -23.57
CA SER A 192 4.56 3.64 -24.88
C SER A 192 6.07 3.86 -24.92
N HIS A 193 6.62 3.89 -26.14
CA HIS A 193 8.05 4.05 -26.36
C HIS A 193 8.63 5.35 -25.75
N SER A 194 7.81 6.38 -25.58
CA SER A 194 8.21 7.64 -24.94
C SER A 194 8.70 7.49 -23.50
N MET A 195 8.37 6.37 -22.84
CA MET A 195 8.78 6.09 -21.46
C MET A 195 10.27 5.72 -21.32
N ILE A 196 10.97 5.46 -22.42
CA ILE A 196 12.41 5.12 -22.45
C ILE A 196 13.20 5.99 -23.46
N LEU A 197 12.57 7.03 -24.03
CA LEU A 197 13.25 7.89 -24.99
C LEU A 197 14.33 8.75 -24.32
N TYR A 198 15.34 9.10 -25.09
CA TYR A 198 16.46 9.96 -24.71
C TYR A 198 17.32 9.44 -23.54
N GLY A 199 17.33 8.12 -23.32
CA GLY A 199 18.12 7.52 -22.23
C GLY A 199 17.51 7.71 -20.83
N GLU A 200 16.28 8.22 -20.74
CA GLU A 200 15.54 8.35 -19.49
C GLU A 200 14.71 7.07 -19.24
N ASP A 201 14.96 6.42 -18.13
CA ASP A 201 14.10 5.32 -17.65
C ASP A 201 12.95 5.90 -16.81
N ARG A 202 11.80 6.13 -17.44
CA ARG A 202 10.58 6.61 -16.77
C ARG A 202 9.68 5.46 -16.33
N ILE A 203 9.81 4.30 -16.95
CA ILE A 203 8.95 3.16 -16.65
C ILE A 203 9.24 2.54 -15.27
N THR A 204 10.51 2.45 -14.88
CA THR A 204 10.89 1.87 -13.58
C THR A 204 10.35 2.69 -12.40
N PRO A 205 10.49 4.03 -12.34
CA PRO A 205 9.82 4.84 -11.34
C PRO A 205 8.31 4.69 -11.36
N ALA A 206 7.67 4.65 -12.55
CA ALA A 206 6.22 4.45 -12.67
C ALA A 206 5.78 3.10 -12.10
N LYS A 207 6.51 2.01 -12.40
CA LYS A 207 6.27 0.69 -11.80
C LYS A 207 6.39 0.72 -10.27
N LYS A 208 7.43 1.37 -9.73
CA LYS A 208 7.62 1.48 -8.27
C LYS A 208 6.45 2.21 -7.60
N VAL A 209 6.00 3.32 -8.18
CA VAL A 209 4.83 4.05 -7.65
C VAL A 209 3.56 3.20 -7.73
N ALA A 210 3.33 2.53 -8.86
CA ALA A 210 2.19 1.64 -9.04
C ALA A 210 2.16 0.49 -8.03
N MET A 211 3.31 -0.16 -7.81
CA MET A 211 3.46 -1.22 -6.82
C MET A 211 3.24 -0.72 -5.39
N ALA A 212 3.78 0.45 -5.06
CA ALA A 212 3.59 1.07 -3.76
C ALA A 212 2.12 1.42 -3.50
N LEU A 213 1.44 2.00 -4.49
CA LEU A 213 0.01 2.33 -4.40
C LEU A 213 -0.85 1.08 -4.29
N ALA A 214 -0.56 0.04 -5.08
CA ALA A 214 -1.27 -1.23 -5.00
C ALA A 214 -1.14 -1.88 -3.62
N GLU A 215 0.07 -1.90 -3.06
CA GLU A 215 0.29 -2.45 -1.71
C GLU A 215 -0.35 -1.58 -0.63
N LEU A 216 -0.36 -0.25 -0.79
CA LEU A 216 -1.04 0.68 0.10
C LEU A 216 -2.54 0.41 0.15
N ILE A 217 -3.20 0.36 -1.01
CA ILE A 217 -4.65 0.17 -1.11
C ILE A 217 -5.02 -1.20 -0.54
N THR A 218 -4.38 -2.27 -0.99
CA THR A 218 -4.72 -3.63 -0.56
C THR A 218 -4.46 -3.89 0.93
N THR A 219 -3.48 -3.20 1.53
CA THR A 219 -3.13 -3.40 2.94
C THR A 219 -3.90 -2.47 3.87
N ARG A 220 -4.05 -1.20 3.50
CA ARG A 220 -4.65 -0.17 4.35
C ARG A 220 -6.15 -0.01 4.14
N TYR A 221 -6.62 -0.23 2.91
CA TYR A 221 -8.02 -0.03 2.50
C TYR A 221 -8.58 -1.30 1.83
N PRO A 222 -8.74 -2.41 2.58
CA PRO A 222 -9.11 -3.71 2.00
C PRO A 222 -10.52 -3.75 1.39
N LYS A 223 -11.33 -2.71 1.62
CA LYS A 223 -12.67 -2.57 1.02
C LYS A 223 -12.67 -1.76 -0.27
N ASP A 224 -11.57 -1.07 -0.56
CA ASP A 224 -11.42 -0.32 -1.81
C ASP A 224 -11.08 -1.26 -2.95
N THR A 225 -11.46 -0.87 -4.16
CA THR A 225 -11.08 -1.58 -5.38
C THR A 225 -9.96 -0.85 -6.10
N LEU A 226 -9.07 -1.60 -6.72
CA LEU A 226 -8.01 -1.07 -7.57
C LEU A 226 -7.98 -1.83 -8.88
N ASP A 227 -8.25 -1.12 -9.96
CA ASP A 227 -8.07 -1.59 -11.31
C ASP A 227 -6.84 -0.93 -11.93
N ILE A 228 -6.03 -1.72 -12.64
CA ILE A 228 -4.80 -1.25 -13.26
C ILE A 228 -4.93 -1.41 -14.77
N ILE A 229 -4.83 -0.29 -15.48
CA ILE A 229 -4.89 -0.23 -16.93
C ILE A 229 -3.52 0.19 -17.46
N VAL A 230 -3.03 -0.55 -18.42
CA VAL A 230 -1.88 -0.13 -19.22
C VAL A 230 -2.33 0.32 -20.59
N PHE A 231 -1.68 1.32 -21.14
CA PHE A 231 -2.01 1.82 -22.48
C PHE A 231 -0.76 2.14 -23.30
N GLY A 232 -0.88 1.89 -24.58
CA GLY A 232 0.10 2.18 -25.62
C GLY A 232 -0.68 2.48 -26.91
N ASN A 233 -0.61 1.65 -27.95
CA ASN A 233 -1.49 1.73 -29.11
C ASN A 233 -2.95 1.43 -28.72
N ASP A 234 -3.14 0.43 -27.88
CA ASP A 234 -4.38 0.00 -27.26
C ASP A 234 -4.28 0.06 -25.74
N SER A 235 -5.35 -0.34 -25.06
CA SER A 235 -5.38 -0.40 -23.61
C SER A 235 -5.96 -1.72 -23.11
N TRP A 236 -5.45 -2.23 -22.00
CA TRP A 236 -5.98 -3.44 -21.35
C TRP A 236 -5.75 -3.42 -19.85
N VAL A 237 -6.56 -4.20 -19.15
CA VAL A 237 -6.46 -4.36 -17.69
C VAL A 237 -5.38 -5.39 -17.37
N ILE A 238 -4.58 -5.11 -16.34
CA ILE A 238 -3.60 -6.04 -15.80
C ILE A 238 -3.85 -6.29 -14.30
N LYS A 239 -3.29 -7.37 -13.80
CA LYS A 239 -3.35 -7.71 -12.37
C LYS A 239 -2.18 -7.09 -11.61
N ILE A 240 -2.36 -6.87 -10.31
CA ILE A 240 -1.29 -6.35 -9.42
C ILE A 240 0.00 -7.19 -9.50
N LYS A 241 -0.13 -8.51 -9.66
CA LYS A 241 1.03 -9.42 -9.80
C LYS A 241 1.85 -9.17 -11.07
N ASP A 242 1.24 -8.61 -12.10
CA ASP A 242 1.89 -8.39 -13.39
C ASP A 242 2.73 -7.08 -13.41
N LEU A 243 2.57 -6.21 -12.40
CA LEU A 243 3.28 -4.93 -12.30
C LEU A 243 4.82 -5.04 -12.36
N PRO A 244 5.49 -5.98 -11.66
CA PRO A 244 6.95 -6.10 -11.75
C PRO A 244 7.44 -6.43 -13.16
N TYR A 245 6.62 -7.13 -13.95
CA TYR A 245 6.95 -7.64 -15.28
C TYR A 245 6.62 -6.67 -16.42
N LEU A 246 6.10 -5.47 -16.13
CA LEU A 246 5.78 -4.49 -17.16
C LEU A 246 7.02 -4.07 -17.93
N GLN A 247 6.88 -4.09 -19.26
CA GLN A 247 7.90 -3.62 -20.19
C GLN A 247 7.30 -2.55 -21.10
N VAL A 248 8.14 -1.64 -21.53
CA VAL A 248 7.80 -0.68 -22.59
C VAL A 248 7.81 -1.39 -23.93
N GLY A 249 6.76 -1.20 -24.70
CA GLY A 249 6.69 -1.72 -26.07
C GLY A 249 6.95 -0.63 -27.12
N PRO A 250 7.04 -1.03 -28.39
CA PRO A 250 7.16 -0.12 -29.53
C PRO A 250 5.81 0.55 -29.84
N TYR A 251 5.15 1.07 -28.81
CA TYR A 251 3.80 1.63 -28.89
C TYR A 251 3.83 3.15 -28.98
N HIS A 252 2.84 3.70 -29.69
CA HIS A 252 2.50 5.12 -29.59
C HIS A 252 1.63 5.36 -28.33
N THR A 253 1.57 6.59 -27.87
CA THR A 253 0.74 6.94 -26.72
C THR A 253 -0.71 7.18 -27.16
N ASN A 254 -1.62 6.28 -26.81
CA ASN A 254 -3.07 6.42 -27.04
C ASN A 254 -3.80 6.55 -25.70
N THR A 255 -3.73 7.74 -25.12
CA THR A 255 -4.40 8.04 -23.85
C THR A 255 -5.93 7.93 -23.94
N VAL A 256 -6.49 8.17 -25.15
CA VAL A 256 -7.94 8.08 -25.36
C VAL A 256 -8.44 6.65 -25.16
N ALA A 257 -7.74 5.65 -25.70
CA ALA A 257 -8.08 4.24 -25.46
C ALA A 257 -8.04 3.89 -23.97
N GLY A 258 -7.00 4.36 -23.26
CA GLY A 258 -6.90 4.16 -21.81
C GLY A 258 -8.07 4.78 -21.04
N LEU A 259 -8.44 6.02 -21.36
CA LEU A 259 -9.57 6.70 -20.71
C LEU A 259 -10.92 6.04 -21.02
N GLN A 260 -11.12 5.59 -22.25
CA GLN A 260 -12.34 4.86 -22.62
C GLN A 260 -12.50 3.55 -21.85
N LEU A 261 -11.40 2.85 -21.60
CA LEU A 261 -11.43 1.62 -20.81
C LEU A 261 -11.64 1.89 -19.31
N ALA A 262 -11.21 3.07 -18.83
CA ALA A 262 -11.31 3.45 -17.42
C ALA A 262 -12.72 3.92 -17.01
N MET A 263 -13.57 4.32 -17.95
CA MET A 263 -14.95 4.78 -17.74
C MET A 263 -15.95 3.64 -17.82
#